data_76f90444dc51a40aeb38b140f1ca522d
#
_entry.id   76f90444dc51a40aeb38b140f1ca522d
#
_cell.length_a   1.000
_cell.length_b   1.000
_cell.length_c   1.000
_cell.angle_alpha   90.00
_cell.angle_beta   90.00
_cell.angle_gamma   90.00
#
_symmetry.space_group_name_H-M   'P 1'
#
loop_
_entity.id
_entity.type
_entity.pdbx_description
1 polymer ?
#
loop_
_entity_poly.entity_id
_entity_poly.type
_entity_poly.pdbx_seq_one_letter_code
_entity_poly.pdbx_strand_id
1 'polypeptide(L)'
;MNLDSTYNIGDIYLGKVVSILDNLNVAFIKLDEWKENGFMVIKNDLFLNLKKNINLGEEIIVQITKERVSKKGPTISQEIIIENEEIKAYLYTKNNISFGKEYDINNRRYLQTISKLIKPKKFGLIIKKTNTCINIWKIIQTLNEIEKELLLIKLKIKNNKECPKLISSKQKIIDIILKQSLLEKKTILIVESKKQALEIKKQLYYRGYGKNNFFIEYCNKKTSKRYHYYIENIIKNGLQSDIQLHTGGHIIIEKTEAFTSIDVNSGSFNKFGSSRETILWINIAASKEIIHQIKLKNISGIIVIDFIDMNNQDDQLALLEYLNKQLQSNLSGSQIIQISEIGLVEITKQREGRNIYDMFTNHCLICNGIGKIREEKLSNKISRHLLEFTYLHG
;
A
#
# COMPACT_ATOMS: atom_id res chain seq x y z
N MET A 1 -11.95 -4.66 -16.21
CA MET A 1 -11.16 -3.52 -15.70
C MET A 1 -9.79 -3.60 -16.30
N ASN A 2 -9.40 -2.65 -17.13
CA ASN A 2 -8.04 -2.56 -17.63
C ASN A 2 -7.14 -2.12 -16.47
N LEU A 3 -6.39 -3.05 -15.91
CA LEU A 3 -5.34 -2.81 -14.91
C LEU A 3 -4.12 -2.07 -15.51
N ASP A 4 -4.14 -1.79 -16.81
CA ASP A 4 -3.02 -1.28 -17.59
C ASP A 4 -2.73 0.22 -17.43
N SER A 5 -3.50 0.92 -16.58
CA SER A 5 -3.38 2.37 -16.47
C SER A 5 -2.69 2.89 -15.21
N THR A 6 -2.12 2.03 -14.37
CA THR A 6 -1.61 2.44 -13.06
C THR A 6 -0.12 2.18 -12.90
N TYR A 7 0.61 3.20 -12.43
CA TYR A 7 1.99 3.06 -12.01
C TYR A 7 2.06 2.27 -10.70
N ASN A 8 2.72 1.11 -10.71
CA ASN A 8 2.84 0.26 -9.52
C ASN A 8 4.22 0.41 -8.88
N ILE A 9 4.30 0.33 -7.56
CA ILE A 9 5.58 0.35 -6.85
C ILE A 9 6.46 -0.82 -7.33
N GLY A 10 7.68 -0.49 -7.74
CA GLY A 10 8.66 -1.45 -8.22
C GLY A 10 8.68 -1.65 -9.74
N ASP A 11 7.73 -1.09 -10.49
CA ASP A 11 7.78 -1.08 -11.95
C ASP A 11 9.00 -0.29 -12.43
N ILE A 12 9.67 -0.80 -13.46
CA ILE A 12 10.88 -0.23 -14.04
C ILE A 12 10.56 0.31 -15.43
N TYR A 13 10.86 1.58 -15.63
CA TYR A 13 10.65 2.30 -16.89
C TYR A 13 11.96 2.78 -17.48
N LEU A 14 12.02 2.82 -18.81
CA LEU A 14 12.92 3.70 -19.54
C LEU A 14 12.18 5.01 -19.75
N GLY A 15 12.57 6.05 -19.05
CA GLY A 15 11.91 7.35 -19.08
C GLY A 15 12.80 8.42 -19.70
N LYS A 16 12.19 9.52 -20.17
CA LYS A 16 12.88 10.66 -20.78
C LYS A 16 12.79 11.87 -19.84
N VAL A 17 13.92 12.52 -19.58
CA VAL A 17 14.00 13.71 -18.75
C VAL A 17 13.33 14.89 -19.44
N VAL A 18 12.30 15.45 -18.84
CA VAL A 18 11.51 16.57 -19.40
C VAL A 18 11.94 17.91 -18.83
N SER A 19 12.17 17.96 -17.50
CA SER A 19 12.62 19.19 -16.83
C SER A 19 13.44 18.87 -15.59
N ILE A 20 14.35 19.78 -15.26
CA ILE A 20 15.21 19.71 -14.09
C ILE A 20 15.06 21.01 -13.33
N LEU A 21 14.86 20.93 -12.02
CA LEU A 21 14.81 22.05 -11.09
C LEU A 21 16.05 21.99 -10.18
N ASP A 22 17.13 22.63 -10.61
CA ASP A 22 18.42 22.58 -9.92
C ASP A 22 18.36 23.09 -8.47
N ASN A 23 17.57 24.14 -8.23
CA ASN A 23 17.37 24.72 -6.90
C ASN A 23 16.78 23.73 -5.87
N LEU A 24 16.03 22.73 -6.33
CA LEU A 24 15.39 21.72 -5.50
C LEU A 24 16.03 20.35 -5.63
N ASN A 25 17.04 20.19 -6.49
CA ASN A 25 17.63 18.91 -6.86
C ASN A 25 16.56 17.88 -7.30
N VAL A 26 15.66 18.28 -8.19
CA VAL A 26 14.53 17.47 -8.65
C VAL A 26 14.52 17.41 -10.16
N ALA A 27 14.19 16.24 -10.70
CA ALA A 27 13.90 16.04 -12.12
C ALA A 27 12.51 15.46 -12.34
N PHE A 28 11.87 15.90 -13.43
CA PHE A 28 10.63 15.32 -13.92
C PHE A 28 10.91 14.46 -15.14
N ILE A 29 10.45 13.23 -15.09
CA ILE A 29 10.73 12.21 -16.10
C ILE A 29 9.42 11.73 -16.71
N LYS A 30 9.33 11.78 -18.03
CA LYS A 30 8.21 11.22 -18.80
C LYS A 30 8.32 9.70 -18.81
N LEU A 31 7.30 9.02 -18.30
CA LEU A 31 7.22 7.56 -18.19
C LEU A 31 6.25 6.94 -19.18
N ASP A 32 5.29 7.74 -19.66
CA ASP A 32 4.25 7.35 -20.62
C ASP A 32 3.86 8.58 -21.45
N GLU A 33 3.34 8.39 -22.65
CA GLU A 33 2.96 9.52 -23.52
C GLU A 33 1.73 10.27 -23.04
N TRP A 34 0.85 9.60 -22.29
CA TRP A 34 -0.49 10.08 -21.95
C TRP A 34 -0.72 10.34 -20.46
N LYS A 35 0.31 10.21 -19.62
CA LYS A 35 0.19 10.32 -18.16
C LYS A 35 1.14 11.37 -17.60
N GLU A 36 0.92 11.69 -16.31
CA GLU A 36 1.75 12.64 -15.59
C GLU A 36 3.19 12.15 -15.45
N ASN A 37 4.13 13.12 -15.47
CA ASN A 37 5.56 12.86 -15.32
C ASN A 37 5.89 12.33 -13.93
N GLY A 38 6.84 11.41 -13.84
CA GLY A 38 7.39 10.93 -12.59
C GLY A 38 8.28 11.99 -11.93
N PHE A 39 8.21 12.07 -10.61
CA PHE A 39 8.99 12.97 -9.78
C PHE A 39 10.20 12.26 -9.18
N MET A 40 11.40 12.74 -9.42
CA MET A 40 12.64 12.17 -8.94
C MET A 40 13.47 13.19 -8.17
N VAL A 41 13.90 12.85 -6.95
CA VAL A 41 14.89 13.62 -6.21
C VAL A 41 16.28 13.18 -6.66
N ILE A 42 17.08 14.12 -7.14
CA ILE A 42 18.47 13.87 -7.56
C ILE A 42 19.32 13.78 -6.30
N LYS A 43 19.74 12.57 -5.94
CA LYS A 43 20.61 12.34 -4.79
C LYS A 43 22.08 12.48 -5.22
N ASN A 44 22.82 13.34 -4.57
CA ASN A 44 24.26 13.46 -4.71
C ASN A 44 24.98 12.42 -3.84
N ASP A 45 24.68 11.14 -4.00
CA ASP A 45 25.32 10.08 -3.22
C ASP A 45 26.62 9.62 -3.87
N LEU A 46 27.75 9.93 -3.20
CA LEU A 46 29.09 9.48 -3.58
C LEU A 46 29.25 7.94 -3.55
N PHE A 47 28.28 7.24 -2.97
CA PHE A 47 28.28 5.78 -2.81
C PHE A 47 27.56 5.03 -3.93
N LEU A 48 26.70 5.72 -4.67
CA LEU A 48 25.97 5.16 -5.80
C LEU A 48 26.69 5.60 -7.08
N ASN A 49 27.07 4.67 -7.94
CA ASN A 49 27.55 4.99 -9.30
C ASN A 49 26.37 5.47 -10.19
N LEU A 50 25.53 6.34 -9.63
CA LEU A 50 24.44 6.98 -10.36
C LEU A 50 25.03 8.12 -11.19
N LYS A 51 24.50 8.36 -12.38
CA LYS A 51 24.90 9.51 -13.18
C LYS A 51 24.66 10.78 -12.39
N LYS A 52 25.74 11.48 -12.03
CA LYS A 52 25.69 12.74 -11.29
C LYS A 52 25.04 13.87 -12.10
N ASN A 53 25.23 13.86 -13.42
CA ASN A 53 24.72 14.89 -14.32
C ASN A 53 23.63 14.27 -15.20
N ILE A 54 22.41 14.65 -14.91
CA ILE A 54 21.22 14.31 -15.71
C ILE A 54 20.98 15.48 -16.65
N ASN A 55 20.87 15.24 -17.94
CA ASN A 55 20.64 16.26 -18.94
C ASN A 55 19.19 16.23 -19.44
N LEU A 56 18.68 17.37 -19.85
CA LEU A 56 17.37 17.48 -20.50
C LEU A 56 17.32 16.61 -21.74
N GLY A 57 16.23 15.87 -21.92
CA GLY A 57 16.05 14.96 -23.06
C GLY A 57 16.78 13.62 -22.94
N GLU A 58 17.57 13.40 -21.88
CA GLU A 58 18.29 12.15 -21.67
C GLU A 58 17.34 11.01 -21.34
N GLU A 59 17.65 9.80 -21.83
CA GLU A 59 16.94 8.58 -21.50
C GLU A 59 17.57 7.93 -20.26
N ILE A 60 16.78 7.72 -19.23
CA ILE A 60 17.22 7.14 -17.98
C ILE A 60 16.32 5.99 -17.54
N ILE A 61 16.92 5.01 -16.86
CA ILE A 61 16.20 3.90 -16.26
C ILE A 61 15.80 4.31 -14.85
N VAL A 62 14.51 4.18 -14.56
CA VAL A 62 13.95 4.57 -13.26
C VAL A 62 12.97 3.53 -12.76
N GLN A 63 12.88 3.41 -11.43
CA GLN A 63 11.93 2.54 -10.74
C GLN A 63 10.94 3.37 -9.95
N ILE A 64 9.68 2.97 -9.97
CA ILE A 64 8.63 3.59 -9.15
C ILE A 64 8.82 3.19 -7.71
N THR A 65 8.98 4.19 -6.83
CA THR A 65 9.16 4.01 -5.38
C THR A 65 7.90 4.32 -4.59
N LYS A 66 7.06 5.24 -5.10
CA LYS A 66 5.74 5.55 -4.52
C LYS A 66 4.74 5.74 -5.66
N GLU A 67 3.53 5.23 -5.46
CA GLU A 67 2.45 5.40 -6.43
C GLU A 67 2.01 6.86 -6.53
N ARG A 68 1.29 7.15 -7.60
CA ARG A 68 0.63 8.42 -7.82
C ARG A 68 -0.32 8.77 -6.67
N VAL A 69 -0.31 10.02 -6.24
CA VAL A 69 -1.24 10.56 -5.24
C VAL A 69 -2.00 11.74 -5.86
N SER A 70 -3.31 11.63 -5.94
CA SER A 70 -4.18 12.66 -6.54
C SER A 70 -3.73 13.06 -7.95
N LYS A 71 -3.42 14.35 -8.15
CA LYS A 71 -2.95 14.94 -9.41
C LYS A 71 -1.41 14.94 -9.57
N LYS A 72 -0.66 14.43 -8.56
CA LYS A 72 0.81 14.37 -8.63
C LYS A 72 1.27 13.06 -9.25
N GLY A 73 2.26 13.11 -10.13
CA GLY A 73 2.87 11.92 -10.72
C GLY A 73 3.54 11.01 -9.67
N PRO A 74 3.93 9.77 -10.05
CA PRO A 74 4.59 8.84 -9.14
C PRO A 74 5.98 9.34 -8.73
N THR A 75 6.42 8.97 -7.52
CA THR A 75 7.82 9.19 -7.12
C THR A 75 8.68 8.06 -7.67
N ILE A 76 9.80 8.41 -8.28
CA ILE A 76 10.71 7.49 -8.95
C ILE A 76 12.15 7.65 -8.47
N SER A 77 12.96 6.63 -8.71
CA SER A 77 14.39 6.60 -8.37
C SER A 77 15.21 5.94 -9.47
N GLN A 78 16.46 6.40 -9.67
CA GLN A 78 17.45 5.68 -10.49
C GLN A 78 18.00 4.45 -9.78
N GLU A 79 17.85 4.38 -8.46
CA GLU A 79 18.24 3.21 -7.68
C GLU A 79 17.23 2.09 -7.94
N ILE A 80 17.64 1.07 -8.69
CA ILE A 80 16.81 -0.07 -9.01
C ILE A 80 16.99 -1.13 -7.94
N ILE A 81 15.89 -1.51 -7.31
CA ILE A 81 15.82 -2.48 -6.23
C ILE A 81 15.00 -3.67 -6.69
N ILE A 82 15.61 -4.85 -6.67
CA ILE A 82 14.90 -6.11 -6.84
C ILE A 82 14.88 -6.81 -5.50
N GLU A 83 13.70 -7.07 -4.98
CA GLU A 83 13.55 -7.70 -3.68
C GLU A 83 12.51 -8.81 -3.69
N ASN A 84 12.77 -9.83 -2.89
CA ASN A 84 11.81 -10.83 -2.50
C ASN A 84 11.74 -10.94 -0.97
N GLU A 85 11.17 -12.02 -0.44
CA GLU A 85 11.03 -12.22 1.00
C GLU A 85 12.36 -12.25 1.75
N GLU A 86 13.42 -12.77 1.14
CA GLU A 86 14.70 -13.07 1.79
C GLU A 86 15.81 -12.09 1.44
N ILE A 87 15.82 -11.57 0.21
CA ILE A 87 16.92 -10.79 -0.34
C ILE A 87 16.41 -9.48 -0.94
N LYS A 88 17.18 -8.42 -0.72
CA LYS A 88 17.03 -7.14 -1.39
C LYS A 88 18.33 -6.85 -2.14
N ALA A 89 18.27 -6.81 -3.45
CA ALA A 89 19.40 -6.54 -4.33
C ALA A 89 19.31 -5.13 -4.91
N TYR A 90 20.39 -4.40 -4.85
CA TYR A 90 20.54 -3.05 -5.39
C TYR A 90 21.44 -3.07 -6.61
N LEU A 91 20.95 -2.53 -7.73
CA LEU A 91 21.77 -2.33 -8.91
C LEU A 91 22.63 -1.07 -8.75
N TYR A 92 23.81 -1.13 -9.34
CA TYR A 92 24.74 0.01 -9.44
C TYR A 92 25.27 0.54 -8.12
N THR A 93 25.19 -0.21 -7.03
CA THR A 93 25.79 0.15 -5.75
C THR A 93 27.19 -0.46 -5.55
N LYS A 94 27.96 0.09 -4.59
CA LYS A 94 29.19 -0.56 -4.14
C LYS A 94 28.90 -1.99 -3.70
N ASN A 95 29.86 -2.88 -3.94
CA ASN A 95 29.82 -4.33 -3.70
C ASN A 95 29.59 -4.74 -2.23
N ASN A 96 28.69 -4.09 -1.51
CA ASN A 96 28.45 -4.33 -0.09
C ASN A 96 27.39 -5.40 0.12
N ILE A 97 27.67 -6.27 1.10
CA ILE A 97 26.71 -7.24 1.61
C ILE A 97 26.38 -6.80 3.03
N SER A 98 25.12 -6.54 3.29
CA SER A 98 24.62 -6.21 4.62
C SER A 98 23.53 -7.20 5.06
N PHE A 99 23.31 -7.26 6.36
CA PHE A 99 22.35 -8.17 6.99
C PHE A 99 21.37 -7.37 7.81
N GLY A 100 20.14 -7.85 7.91
CA GLY A 100 19.16 -7.30 8.84
C GLY A 100 19.73 -7.23 10.26
N LYS A 101 19.26 -6.26 11.06
CA LYS A 101 19.81 -5.95 12.41
C LYS A 101 19.81 -7.14 13.39
N GLU A 102 19.04 -8.16 13.13
CA GLU A 102 18.70 -9.25 14.06
C GLU A 102 19.49 -10.56 13.82
N TYR A 103 20.52 -10.55 12.96
CA TYR A 103 21.36 -11.74 12.76
C TYR A 103 22.43 -11.88 13.83
N ASP A 104 22.59 -13.09 14.36
CA ASP A 104 23.69 -13.45 15.25
C ASP A 104 25.06 -13.37 14.53
N ILE A 105 26.13 -13.01 15.25
CA ILE A 105 27.47 -12.73 14.70
C ILE A 105 28.03 -13.92 13.92
N ASN A 106 27.86 -15.13 14.42
CA ASN A 106 28.38 -16.35 13.79
C ASN A 106 27.66 -16.65 12.46
N ASN A 107 26.34 -16.52 12.43
CA ASN A 107 25.54 -16.69 11.23
C ASN A 107 25.85 -15.61 10.19
N ARG A 108 26.14 -14.36 10.61
CA ARG A 108 26.53 -13.28 9.69
C ARG A 108 27.84 -13.60 8.97
N ARG A 109 28.89 -14.06 9.67
CA ARG A 109 30.20 -14.39 9.07
C ARG A 109 30.05 -15.50 8.01
N TYR A 110 29.34 -16.55 8.33
CA TYR A 110 29.10 -17.66 7.42
C TYR A 110 28.33 -17.22 6.15
N LEU A 111 27.21 -16.53 6.32
CA LEU A 111 26.42 -15.99 5.20
C LEU A 111 27.20 -14.96 4.38
N GLN A 112 28.04 -14.17 5.02
CA GLN A 112 28.89 -13.18 4.34
C GLN A 112 29.88 -13.86 3.40
N THR A 113 30.50 -14.94 3.83
CA THR A 113 31.44 -15.72 3.03
C THR A 113 30.77 -16.35 1.82
N ILE A 114 29.63 -17.04 2.03
CA ILE A 114 28.88 -17.64 0.95
C ILE A 114 28.35 -16.59 -0.03
N SER A 115 27.77 -15.50 0.49
CA SER A 115 27.22 -14.46 -0.35
C SER A 115 28.27 -13.75 -1.18
N LYS A 116 29.52 -13.61 -0.68
CA LYS A 116 30.65 -13.08 -1.46
C LYS A 116 31.03 -13.98 -2.64
N LEU A 117 30.93 -15.30 -2.47
CA LEU A 117 31.26 -16.27 -3.52
C LEU A 117 30.21 -16.32 -4.62
N ILE A 118 28.93 -16.17 -4.28
CA ILE A 118 27.80 -16.39 -5.19
C ILE A 118 27.34 -15.06 -5.82
N LYS A 119 27.59 -13.94 -5.17
CA LYS A 119 27.09 -12.63 -5.55
C LYS A 119 27.63 -12.18 -6.92
N PRO A 120 26.77 -11.79 -7.84
CA PRO A 120 27.22 -11.16 -9.09
C PRO A 120 27.99 -9.86 -8.84
N LYS A 121 29.00 -9.60 -9.67
CA LYS A 121 29.76 -8.33 -9.61
C LYS A 121 28.81 -7.15 -9.88
N LYS A 122 28.98 -6.03 -9.16
CA LYS A 122 28.21 -4.77 -9.30
C LYS A 122 26.83 -4.74 -8.62
N PHE A 123 26.57 -5.63 -7.68
CA PHE A 123 25.35 -5.60 -6.87
C PHE A 123 25.64 -5.34 -5.40
N GLY A 124 24.80 -4.54 -4.75
CA GLY A 124 24.68 -4.53 -3.31
C GLY A 124 23.61 -5.54 -2.88
N LEU A 125 23.82 -6.25 -1.78
CA LEU A 125 22.85 -7.21 -1.25
C LEU A 125 22.53 -6.90 0.20
N ILE A 126 21.24 -6.97 0.54
CA ILE A 126 20.79 -7.03 1.93
C ILE A 126 20.05 -8.35 2.09
N ILE A 127 20.52 -9.19 2.99
CA ILE A 127 19.85 -10.43 3.36
C ILE A 127 18.92 -10.10 4.52
N LYS A 128 17.61 -10.26 4.29
CA LYS A 128 16.57 -10.02 5.28
C LYS A 128 16.49 -11.22 6.23
N LYS A 129 16.12 -10.99 7.49
CA LYS A 129 15.81 -12.09 8.41
C LYS A 129 14.51 -12.76 8.00
N THR A 130 14.52 -14.09 7.88
CA THR A 130 13.33 -14.93 7.76
C THR A 130 13.12 -15.65 9.08
N ASN A 131 11.87 -15.91 9.44
CA ASN A 131 11.50 -16.62 10.67
C ASN A 131 11.87 -18.12 10.64
N THR A 132 12.43 -18.61 9.53
CA THR A 132 12.84 -19.99 9.31
C THR A 132 14.35 -20.12 9.30
N CYS A 133 14.87 -21.33 9.61
CA CYS A 133 16.28 -21.65 9.46
C CYS A 133 16.78 -21.27 8.06
N ILE A 134 17.94 -20.61 8.00
CA ILE A 134 18.54 -20.12 6.76
C ILE A 134 18.83 -21.31 5.84
N ASN A 135 18.06 -21.45 4.78
CA ASN A 135 18.31 -22.44 3.75
C ASN A 135 19.19 -21.80 2.64
N ILE A 136 20.49 -22.16 2.65
CA ILE A 136 21.47 -21.65 1.69
C ILE A 136 21.04 -21.91 0.25
N TRP A 137 20.49 -23.08 -0.04
CA TRP A 137 20.00 -23.43 -1.38
C TRP A 137 18.91 -22.46 -1.85
N LYS A 138 18.05 -22.02 -0.94
CA LYS A 138 17.01 -21.03 -1.25
C LYS A 138 17.62 -19.65 -1.56
N ILE A 139 18.66 -19.26 -0.84
CA ILE A 139 19.40 -18.00 -1.11
C ILE A 139 20.06 -18.08 -2.50
N ILE A 140 20.72 -19.21 -2.83
CA ILE A 140 21.34 -19.43 -4.14
C ILE A 140 20.30 -19.35 -5.26
N GLN A 141 19.20 -20.04 -5.12
CA GLN A 141 18.10 -19.99 -6.10
C GLN A 141 17.58 -18.57 -6.31
N THR A 142 17.35 -17.85 -5.21
CA THR A 142 16.89 -16.46 -5.24
C THR A 142 17.89 -15.53 -5.95
N LEU A 143 19.17 -15.67 -5.68
CA LEU A 143 20.20 -14.87 -6.35
C LEU A 143 20.24 -15.16 -7.85
N ASN A 144 20.12 -16.41 -8.23
CA ASN A 144 20.05 -16.81 -9.66
C ASN A 144 18.79 -16.27 -10.35
N GLU A 145 17.65 -16.21 -9.65
CA GLU A 145 16.41 -15.62 -10.19
C GLU A 145 16.58 -14.11 -10.38
N ILE A 146 17.15 -13.42 -9.41
CA ILE A 146 17.44 -11.97 -9.48
C ILE A 146 18.41 -11.69 -10.64
N GLU A 147 19.46 -12.50 -10.82
CA GLU A 147 20.42 -12.34 -11.91
C GLU A 147 19.74 -12.52 -13.28
N LYS A 148 18.91 -13.55 -13.43
CA LYS A 148 18.12 -13.77 -14.67
C LYS A 148 17.19 -12.58 -14.96
N GLU A 149 16.48 -12.06 -13.95
CA GLU A 149 15.60 -10.92 -14.10
C GLU A 149 16.37 -9.68 -14.57
N LEU A 150 17.55 -9.45 -14.02
CA LEU A 150 18.42 -8.34 -14.41
C LEU A 150 18.97 -8.47 -15.83
N LEU A 151 19.33 -9.68 -16.25
CA LEU A 151 19.74 -9.94 -17.62
C LEU A 151 18.60 -9.64 -18.58
N LEU A 152 17.38 -10.06 -18.26
CA LEU A 152 16.20 -9.77 -19.07
C LEU A 152 15.91 -8.26 -19.15
N ILE A 153 16.04 -7.51 -18.07
CA ILE A 153 15.91 -6.05 -18.06
C ILE A 153 16.95 -5.42 -18.98
N LYS A 154 18.23 -5.81 -18.88
CA LYS A 154 19.31 -5.30 -19.74
C LYS A 154 19.06 -5.61 -21.22
N LEU A 155 18.62 -6.82 -21.53
CA LEU A 155 18.28 -7.20 -22.92
C LEU A 155 17.11 -6.39 -23.46
N LYS A 156 16.06 -6.18 -22.67
CA LYS A 156 14.92 -5.36 -23.06
C LYS A 156 15.33 -3.91 -23.33
N ILE A 157 16.19 -3.33 -22.50
CA ILE A 157 16.71 -1.97 -22.69
C ILE A 157 17.51 -1.87 -23.99
N LYS A 158 18.41 -2.84 -24.24
CA LYS A 158 19.22 -2.84 -25.45
C LYS A 158 18.41 -3.00 -26.74
N ASN A 159 17.32 -3.77 -26.68
CA ASN A 159 16.50 -4.07 -27.86
C ASN A 159 15.36 -3.06 -28.08
N ASN A 160 15.04 -2.21 -27.11
CA ASN A 160 13.99 -1.20 -27.25
C ASN A 160 14.57 0.12 -27.77
N LYS A 161 14.02 0.58 -28.90
CA LYS A 161 14.30 1.88 -29.51
C LYS A 161 13.27 2.96 -29.13
N GLU A 162 12.21 2.58 -28.41
CA GLU A 162 11.11 3.47 -28.04
C GLU A 162 11.26 3.93 -26.58
N CYS A 163 11.22 5.23 -26.35
CA CYS A 163 11.22 5.86 -25.03
C CYS A 163 10.14 6.97 -25.03
N PRO A 164 9.25 7.03 -24.06
CA PRO A 164 9.19 6.28 -22.79
C PRO A 164 8.55 4.89 -22.91
N LYS A 165 8.99 3.91 -22.10
CA LYS A 165 8.45 2.54 -22.12
C LYS A 165 8.59 1.80 -20.80
N LEU A 166 7.57 1.00 -20.45
CA LEU A 166 7.63 0.03 -19.34
C LEU A 166 8.57 -1.13 -19.71
N ILE A 167 9.65 -1.30 -18.95
CA ILE A 167 10.66 -2.36 -19.15
C ILE A 167 10.31 -3.62 -18.38
N SER A 168 9.93 -3.46 -17.10
CA SER A 168 9.56 -4.57 -16.23
C SER A 168 8.48 -4.15 -15.25
N SER A 169 7.44 -4.98 -15.13
CA SER A 169 6.42 -4.82 -14.08
C SER A 169 6.71 -5.78 -12.93
N LYS A 170 6.73 -5.26 -11.71
CA LYS A 170 7.02 -6.04 -10.50
C LYS A 170 5.81 -6.79 -9.97
N GLN A 171 4.59 -6.37 -10.26
CA GLN A 171 3.39 -7.02 -9.77
C GLN A 171 3.14 -8.35 -10.48
N LYS A 172 3.87 -9.38 -10.05
CA LYS A 172 3.43 -10.75 -10.33
C LYS A 172 2.29 -11.05 -9.34
N ILE A 173 1.13 -11.42 -9.84
CA ILE A 173 -0.06 -11.81 -9.05
C ILE A 173 0.32 -12.75 -7.90
N ILE A 174 1.30 -13.60 -8.10
CA ILE A 174 1.83 -14.54 -7.10
C ILE A 174 2.50 -13.85 -5.93
N ASP A 175 3.23 -12.75 -6.14
CA ASP A 175 3.88 -12.03 -5.04
C ASP A 175 2.82 -11.40 -4.12
N ILE A 176 1.70 -10.96 -4.68
CA ILE A 176 0.54 -10.47 -3.92
C ILE A 176 -0.10 -11.62 -3.14
N ILE A 177 -0.34 -12.76 -3.80
CA ILE A 177 -0.92 -13.95 -3.17
C ILE A 177 -0.07 -14.41 -2.00
N LEU A 178 1.26 -14.52 -2.18
CA LEU A 178 2.17 -14.98 -1.13
C LEU A 178 2.28 -14.00 0.03
N LYS A 179 2.24 -12.72 -0.22
CA LYS A 179 2.20 -11.70 0.86
C LYS A 179 0.93 -11.77 1.71
N GLN A 180 -0.20 -12.11 1.10
CA GLN A 180 -1.50 -12.12 1.78
C GLN A 180 -1.86 -13.48 2.36
N SER A 181 -1.37 -14.59 1.78
CA SER A 181 -1.57 -15.92 2.34
C SER A 181 -0.71 -16.06 3.59
N LEU A 182 -1.34 -16.04 4.75
CA LEU A 182 -0.72 -16.54 5.97
C LEU A 182 -0.27 -17.97 5.69
N LEU A 183 1.03 -18.22 5.69
CA LEU A 183 1.70 -19.45 5.28
C LEU A 183 1.18 -20.73 5.99
N GLU A 184 0.38 -20.58 7.02
CA GLU A 184 -0.16 -21.67 7.84
C GLU A 184 -1.59 -22.10 7.48
N LYS A 185 -2.30 -21.37 6.62
CA LYS A 185 -3.69 -21.67 6.26
C LYS A 185 -3.79 -22.17 4.82
N LYS A 186 -4.63 -23.16 4.59
CA LYS A 186 -5.00 -23.62 3.25
C LYS A 186 -5.66 -22.48 2.49
N THR A 187 -5.07 -22.08 1.36
CA THR A 187 -5.56 -21.00 0.53
C THR A 187 -6.18 -21.56 -0.74
N ILE A 188 -7.39 -21.13 -1.08
CA ILE A 188 -8.08 -21.48 -2.31
C ILE A 188 -7.94 -20.32 -3.30
N LEU A 189 -7.35 -20.58 -4.46
CA LEU A 189 -7.18 -19.63 -5.55
C LEU A 189 -8.21 -19.93 -6.63
N ILE A 190 -9.13 -18.98 -6.83
CA ILE A 190 -10.18 -19.12 -7.84
C ILE A 190 -9.74 -18.34 -9.09
N VAL A 191 -9.68 -19.03 -10.22
CA VAL A 191 -9.15 -18.49 -11.48
C VAL A 191 -10.14 -18.71 -12.63
N GLU A 192 -10.36 -17.69 -13.44
CA GLU A 192 -11.27 -17.77 -14.58
C GLU A 192 -10.67 -18.43 -15.83
N SER A 193 -9.35 -18.42 -15.95
CA SER A 193 -8.64 -18.97 -17.10
C SER A 193 -7.82 -20.22 -16.74
N LYS A 194 -8.04 -21.31 -17.46
CA LYS A 194 -7.22 -22.53 -17.32
C LYS A 194 -5.72 -22.27 -17.55
N LYS A 195 -5.39 -21.37 -18.50
CA LYS A 195 -4.02 -20.99 -18.79
C LYS A 195 -3.36 -20.30 -17.60
N GLN A 196 -4.06 -19.35 -16.97
CA GLN A 196 -3.60 -18.66 -15.76
C GLN A 196 -3.45 -19.63 -14.58
N ALA A 197 -4.41 -20.54 -14.38
CA ALA A 197 -4.33 -21.57 -13.35
C ALA A 197 -3.07 -22.44 -13.46
N LEU A 198 -2.73 -22.88 -14.69
CA LEU A 198 -1.52 -23.65 -14.94
C LEU A 198 -0.23 -22.84 -14.70
N GLU A 199 -0.24 -21.58 -15.09
CA GLU A 199 0.91 -20.68 -14.89
C GLU A 199 1.15 -20.41 -13.40
N ILE A 200 0.10 -20.07 -12.64
CA ILE A 200 0.16 -19.89 -11.19
C ILE A 200 0.66 -21.17 -10.52
N LYS A 201 0.12 -22.33 -10.90
CA LYS A 201 0.55 -23.63 -10.34
C LYS A 201 2.04 -23.90 -10.57
N LYS A 202 2.55 -23.65 -11.79
CA LYS A 202 3.97 -23.78 -12.10
C LYS A 202 4.83 -22.84 -11.24
N GLN A 203 4.45 -21.58 -11.13
CA GLN A 203 5.21 -20.58 -10.37
C GLN A 203 5.21 -20.87 -8.87
N LEU A 204 4.09 -21.33 -8.29
CA LEU A 204 4.04 -21.77 -6.88
C LEU A 204 4.95 -22.98 -6.64
N TYR A 205 4.90 -23.95 -7.55
CA TYR A 205 5.77 -25.15 -7.48
C TYR A 205 7.26 -24.80 -7.53
N TYR A 206 7.67 -23.91 -8.46
CA TYR A 206 9.07 -23.43 -8.54
C TYR A 206 9.54 -22.68 -7.29
N ARG A 207 8.62 -22.09 -6.52
CA ARG A 207 8.93 -21.42 -5.25
C ARG A 207 8.88 -22.34 -4.03
N GLY A 208 8.71 -23.64 -4.24
CA GLY A 208 8.69 -24.64 -3.16
C GLY A 208 7.35 -24.79 -2.42
N TYR A 209 6.28 -24.16 -2.91
CA TYR A 209 4.95 -24.32 -2.33
C TYR A 209 4.27 -25.58 -2.91
N GLY A 210 4.03 -26.55 -2.04
CA GLY A 210 3.40 -27.82 -2.42
C GLY A 210 1.87 -27.73 -2.57
N LYS A 211 1.27 -28.83 -3.05
CA LYS A 211 -0.18 -28.96 -3.22
C LYS A 211 -0.99 -28.79 -1.91
N ASN A 212 -0.36 -28.93 -0.76
CA ASN A 212 -1.03 -28.88 0.54
C ASN A 212 -1.32 -27.44 1.01
N ASN A 213 -0.64 -26.44 0.45
CA ASN A 213 -0.76 -25.04 0.85
C ASN A 213 -1.78 -24.26 0.00
N PHE A 214 -1.91 -24.61 -1.29
CA PHE A 214 -2.75 -23.92 -2.23
C PHE A 214 -3.63 -24.87 -3.02
N PHE A 215 -4.93 -24.60 -3.05
CA PHE A 215 -5.89 -25.25 -3.94
C PHE A 215 -6.24 -24.27 -5.05
N ILE A 216 -6.06 -24.68 -6.31
CA ILE A 216 -6.39 -23.84 -7.47
C ILE A 216 -7.65 -24.42 -8.12
N GLU A 217 -8.73 -23.64 -8.06
CA GLU A 217 -10.00 -23.96 -8.68
C GLU A 217 -10.21 -23.14 -9.96
N TYR A 218 -10.61 -23.83 -11.00
CA TYR A 218 -11.05 -23.17 -12.23
C TYR A 218 -12.54 -22.84 -12.14
N CYS A 219 -12.85 -21.56 -12.35
CA CYS A 219 -14.19 -21.06 -12.30
C CYS A 219 -14.84 -21.08 -13.69
N ASN A 220 -15.98 -21.78 -13.85
CA ASN A 220 -16.76 -21.70 -15.07
C ASN A 220 -17.62 -20.41 -15.11
N LYS A 221 -18.20 -20.07 -16.28
CA LYS A 221 -18.99 -18.84 -16.46
C LYS A 221 -20.14 -18.65 -15.46
N LYS A 222 -20.76 -19.73 -14.97
CA LYS A 222 -21.87 -19.65 -13.98
C LYS A 222 -21.34 -19.33 -12.58
N THR A 223 -20.28 -20.01 -12.16
CA THR A 223 -19.65 -19.78 -10.85
C THR A 223 -18.93 -18.44 -10.82
N SER A 224 -18.34 -17.98 -11.93
CA SER A 224 -17.73 -16.66 -12.07
C SER A 224 -18.71 -15.53 -11.74
N LYS A 225 -19.94 -15.56 -12.26
CA LYS A 225 -20.97 -14.56 -11.94
C LYS A 225 -21.26 -14.46 -10.44
N ARG A 226 -21.29 -15.60 -9.74
CA ARG A 226 -21.53 -15.63 -8.28
C ARG A 226 -20.38 -14.98 -7.51
N TYR A 227 -19.13 -15.25 -7.92
CA TYR A 227 -17.96 -14.63 -7.30
C TYR A 227 -17.89 -13.13 -7.59
N HIS A 228 -18.22 -12.69 -8.81
CA HIS A 228 -18.31 -11.26 -9.14
C HIS A 228 -19.32 -10.54 -8.25
N TYR A 229 -20.53 -11.09 -8.11
CA TYR A 229 -21.55 -10.53 -7.22
C TYR A 229 -21.06 -10.44 -5.76
N TYR A 230 -20.39 -11.47 -5.28
CA TYR A 230 -19.81 -11.47 -3.92
C TYR A 230 -18.74 -10.40 -3.76
N ILE A 231 -17.83 -10.25 -4.72
CA ILE A 231 -16.78 -9.23 -4.73
C ILE A 231 -17.39 -7.83 -4.80
N GLU A 232 -18.39 -7.60 -5.64
CA GLU A 232 -19.09 -6.32 -5.71
C GLU A 232 -19.75 -5.93 -4.39
N ASN A 233 -20.37 -6.88 -3.70
CA ASN A 233 -20.93 -6.63 -2.36
C ASN A 233 -19.86 -6.27 -1.34
N ILE A 234 -18.71 -6.95 -1.36
CA ILE A 234 -17.57 -6.59 -0.48
C ILE A 234 -17.09 -5.17 -0.78
N ILE A 235 -16.94 -4.81 -2.06
CA ILE A 235 -16.53 -3.46 -2.46
C ILE A 235 -17.56 -2.44 -1.99
N LYS A 236 -18.86 -2.68 -2.24
CA LYS A 236 -19.95 -1.80 -1.82
C LYS A 236 -19.94 -1.57 -0.32
N ASN A 237 -19.83 -2.63 0.48
CA ASN A 237 -19.73 -2.53 1.94
C ASN A 237 -18.43 -1.85 2.37
N GLY A 238 -17.32 -2.13 1.68
CA GLY A 238 -16.04 -1.47 1.91
C GLY A 238 -16.04 0.04 1.62
N LEU A 239 -16.94 0.54 0.79
CA LEU A 239 -17.07 1.96 0.48
C LEU A 239 -17.97 2.73 1.48
N GLN A 240 -18.70 2.03 2.35
CA GLN A 240 -19.53 2.68 3.37
C GLN A 240 -18.65 3.35 4.43
N SER A 241 -19.07 4.54 4.86
CA SER A 241 -18.44 5.28 5.97
C SER A 241 -18.98 4.84 7.33
N ASP A 242 -20.27 4.51 7.41
CA ASP A 242 -20.95 4.05 8.63
C ASP A 242 -20.95 2.52 8.68
N ILE A 243 -20.35 1.96 9.72
CA ILE A 243 -20.19 0.53 9.92
C ILE A 243 -20.81 0.14 11.26
N GLN A 244 -21.82 -0.71 11.21
CA GLN A 244 -22.49 -1.23 12.40
C GLN A 244 -21.64 -2.26 13.12
N LEU A 245 -21.53 -2.14 14.43
CA LEU A 245 -20.89 -3.12 15.29
C LEU A 245 -21.89 -4.19 15.73
N HIS A 246 -21.44 -5.43 15.83
CA HIS A 246 -22.31 -6.51 16.39
C HIS A 246 -22.67 -6.29 17.87
N THR A 247 -22.00 -5.37 18.52
CA THR A 247 -22.31 -4.93 19.88
C THR A 247 -23.48 -3.94 19.95
N GLY A 248 -23.99 -3.46 18.80
CA GLY A 248 -25.08 -2.49 18.72
C GLY A 248 -24.67 -1.03 18.61
N GLY A 249 -23.36 -0.72 18.70
CA GLY A 249 -22.79 0.58 18.35
C GLY A 249 -22.45 0.67 16.86
N HIS A 250 -21.87 1.77 16.43
CA HIS A 250 -21.36 1.95 15.06
C HIS A 250 -20.10 2.81 15.07
N ILE A 251 -19.32 2.66 13.99
CA ILE A 251 -18.15 3.49 13.75
C ILE A 251 -18.35 4.27 12.46
N ILE A 252 -17.90 5.52 12.43
CA ILE A 252 -17.92 6.39 11.26
C ILE A 252 -16.48 6.62 10.84
N ILE A 253 -16.16 6.29 9.58
CA ILE A 253 -14.82 6.46 9.01
C ILE A 253 -14.88 7.49 7.90
N GLU A 254 -14.19 8.62 8.09
CA GLU A 254 -14.11 9.69 7.13
C GLU A 254 -12.66 9.98 6.75
N LYS A 255 -12.40 10.05 5.45
CA LYS A 255 -11.08 10.35 4.91
C LYS A 255 -11.03 11.80 4.45
N THR A 256 -10.15 12.58 5.06
CA THR A 256 -9.76 13.90 4.57
C THR A 256 -8.50 13.83 3.71
N GLU A 257 -8.02 14.95 3.20
CA GLU A 257 -6.75 15.01 2.46
C GLU A 257 -5.54 14.76 3.37
N ALA A 258 -5.59 15.18 4.63
CA ALA A 258 -4.48 15.13 5.58
C ALA A 258 -4.46 13.84 6.42
N PHE A 259 -5.61 13.39 6.91
CA PHE A 259 -5.73 12.24 7.82
C PHE A 259 -7.09 11.54 7.65
N THR A 260 -7.24 10.40 8.30
CA THR A 260 -8.53 9.69 8.40
C THR A 260 -9.03 9.83 9.83
N SER A 261 -10.25 10.32 10.01
CA SER A 261 -10.96 10.36 11.29
C SER A 261 -11.84 9.13 11.43
N ILE A 262 -11.90 8.59 12.64
CA ILE A 262 -12.76 7.47 13.03
C ILE A 262 -13.47 7.84 14.33
N ASP A 263 -14.79 7.88 14.29
CA ASP A 263 -15.65 8.19 15.42
C ASP A 263 -16.37 6.92 15.89
N VAL A 264 -16.40 6.69 17.20
CA VAL A 264 -17.03 5.50 17.83
C VAL A 264 -18.27 5.90 18.60
N ASN A 265 -19.42 5.40 18.15
CA ASN A 265 -20.71 5.68 18.74
C ASN A 265 -21.31 4.44 19.44
N SER A 266 -21.83 4.61 20.67
CA SER A 266 -22.42 3.51 21.45
C SER A 266 -23.77 3.01 20.94
N GLY A 267 -24.48 3.83 20.15
CA GLY A 267 -25.86 3.53 19.75
C GLY A 267 -26.81 3.47 20.97
N SER A 268 -27.88 2.72 20.84
CA SER A 268 -28.92 2.55 21.89
C SER A 268 -28.65 1.34 22.80
N PHE A 269 -27.39 0.96 23.01
CA PHE A 269 -27.06 -0.30 23.68
C PHE A 269 -26.99 -0.18 25.22
N ASN A 270 -27.92 -0.83 25.94
CA ASN A 270 -27.99 -0.87 27.39
C ASN A 270 -28.10 -2.32 27.91
N LYS A 271 -27.09 -3.17 27.66
CA LYS A 271 -27.19 -4.60 28.01
C LYS A 271 -26.40 -5.07 29.25
N PHE A 272 -25.44 -4.29 29.72
CA PHE A 272 -24.58 -4.71 30.84
C PHE A 272 -24.82 -3.85 32.12
N GLY A 273 -24.66 -4.47 33.26
CA GLY A 273 -25.07 -3.92 34.55
C GLY A 273 -24.34 -2.65 35.03
N SER A 274 -23.14 -2.34 34.49
CA SER A 274 -22.46 -1.07 34.78
C SER A 274 -22.16 -0.32 33.48
N SER A 275 -22.37 0.99 33.46
CA SER A 275 -22.07 1.88 32.35
C SER A 275 -20.59 1.80 31.96
N ARG A 276 -19.68 1.65 32.92
CA ARG A 276 -18.23 1.55 32.74
C ARG A 276 -17.83 0.33 31.94
N GLU A 277 -18.26 -0.86 32.31
CA GLU A 277 -17.93 -2.12 31.62
C GLU A 277 -18.49 -2.14 30.21
N THR A 278 -19.66 -1.57 30.03
CA THR A 278 -20.29 -1.44 28.71
C THR A 278 -19.47 -0.58 27.76
N ILE A 279 -18.96 0.57 28.23
CA ILE A 279 -18.14 1.48 27.44
C ILE A 279 -16.83 0.79 27.01
N LEU A 280 -16.11 0.18 27.95
CA LEU A 280 -14.88 -0.52 27.66
C LEU A 280 -15.10 -1.66 26.63
N TRP A 281 -16.17 -2.42 26.79
CA TRP A 281 -16.50 -3.51 25.89
C TRP A 281 -16.83 -3.03 24.47
N ILE A 282 -17.57 -1.93 24.32
CA ILE A 282 -17.85 -1.30 23.03
C ILE A 282 -16.56 -0.80 22.37
N ASN A 283 -15.70 -0.12 23.11
CA ASN A 283 -14.43 0.40 22.61
C ASN A 283 -13.49 -0.72 22.17
N ILE A 284 -13.45 -1.85 22.88
CA ILE A 284 -12.68 -3.04 22.47
C ILE A 284 -13.26 -3.66 21.19
N ALA A 285 -14.58 -3.77 21.10
CA ALA A 285 -15.24 -4.26 19.88
C ALA A 285 -15.02 -3.33 18.69
N ALA A 286 -15.11 -2.01 18.92
CA ALA A 286 -14.80 -0.99 17.93
C ALA A 286 -13.34 -1.10 17.47
N SER A 287 -12.38 -1.26 18.39
CA SER A 287 -10.95 -1.44 18.03
C SER A 287 -10.71 -2.59 17.08
N LYS A 288 -11.37 -3.73 17.31
CA LYS A 288 -11.28 -4.90 16.42
C LYS A 288 -11.80 -4.60 15.03
N GLU A 289 -12.98 -3.96 14.95
CA GLU A 289 -13.59 -3.59 13.66
C GLU A 289 -12.80 -2.50 12.96
N ILE A 290 -12.30 -1.49 13.66
CA ILE A 290 -11.44 -0.42 13.11
C ILE A 290 -10.22 -1.03 12.41
N ILE A 291 -9.53 -1.96 13.05
CA ILE A 291 -8.37 -2.63 12.47
C ILE A 291 -8.75 -3.44 11.22
N HIS A 292 -9.89 -4.13 11.26
CA HIS A 292 -10.43 -4.82 10.10
C HIS A 292 -10.71 -3.86 8.95
N GLN A 293 -11.34 -2.72 9.23
CA GLN A 293 -11.65 -1.69 8.23
C GLN A 293 -10.39 -0.98 7.70
N ILE A 294 -9.41 -0.69 8.53
CA ILE A 294 -8.11 -0.15 8.09
C ILE A 294 -7.44 -1.09 7.08
N LYS A 295 -7.52 -2.40 7.32
CA LYS A 295 -6.99 -3.43 6.41
C LYS A 295 -7.83 -3.54 5.14
N LEU A 296 -9.15 -3.65 5.25
CA LEU A 296 -10.09 -3.81 4.13
C LEU A 296 -10.04 -2.62 3.18
N LYS A 297 -10.10 -1.40 3.75
CA LYS A 297 -10.08 -0.15 2.99
C LYS A 297 -8.67 0.29 2.56
N ASN A 298 -7.63 -0.39 3.05
CA ASN A 298 -6.21 -0.01 2.92
C ASN A 298 -5.95 1.45 3.33
N ILE A 299 -6.52 1.85 4.46
CA ILE A 299 -6.30 3.18 5.05
C ILE A 299 -4.84 3.29 5.47
N SER A 300 -4.22 4.43 5.20
CA SER A 300 -2.79 4.69 5.47
C SER A 300 -2.54 6.17 5.75
N GLY A 301 -1.39 6.49 6.33
CA GLY A 301 -1.05 7.83 6.80
C GLY A 301 -1.47 8.01 8.26
N ILE A 302 -1.88 9.21 8.63
CA ILE A 302 -2.35 9.55 9.97
C ILE A 302 -3.80 9.09 10.11
N ILE A 303 -4.11 8.42 11.20
CA ILE A 303 -5.44 7.95 11.56
C ILE A 303 -5.71 8.43 12.98
N VAL A 304 -6.80 9.12 13.18
CA VAL A 304 -7.23 9.65 14.49
C VAL A 304 -8.53 8.95 14.87
N ILE A 305 -8.56 8.36 16.04
CA ILE A 305 -9.72 7.62 16.56
C ILE A 305 -10.26 8.32 17.77
N ASP A 306 -11.55 8.63 17.74
CA ASP A 306 -12.33 9.16 18.86
C ASP A 306 -13.12 7.99 19.47
N PHE A 307 -12.61 7.48 20.61
CA PHE A 307 -13.28 6.44 21.37
C PHE A 307 -14.29 7.04 22.34
N ILE A 308 -15.28 6.27 22.73
CA ILE A 308 -16.21 6.68 23.77
C ILE A 308 -15.42 6.97 25.05
N ASP A 309 -15.66 8.14 25.67
CA ASP A 309 -14.95 8.62 26.84
C ASP A 309 -14.93 7.61 27.99
N MET A 310 -13.74 7.40 28.56
CA MET A 310 -13.50 6.52 29.70
C MET A 310 -12.83 7.32 30.82
N ASN A 311 -13.53 7.42 31.96
CA ASN A 311 -13.05 8.18 33.14
C ASN A 311 -11.92 7.44 33.89
N ASN A 312 -11.78 6.13 33.72
CA ASN A 312 -10.79 5.32 34.42
C ASN A 312 -9.55 5.09 33.58
N GLN A 313 -8.39 5.42 34.13
CA GLN A 313 -7.10 5.22 33.49
C GLN A 313 -6.77 3.75 33.21
N ASP A 314 -7.19 2.82 34.08
CA ASP A 314 -6.96 1.39 33.85
C ASP A 314 -7.70 0.88 32.60
N ASP A 315 -8.92 1.39 32.35
CA ASP A 315 -9.71 1.03 31.17
C ASP A 315 -9.09 1.61 29.91
N GLN A 316 -8.55 2.83 29.98
CA GLN A 316 -7.81 3.45 28.87
C GLN A 316 -6.56 2.64 28.55
N LEU A 317 -5.78 2.23 29.55
CA LEU A 317 -4.59 1.40 29.37
C LEU A 317 -4.95 0.04 28.78
N ALA A 318 -5.99 -0.62 29.29
CA ALA A 318 -6.45 -1.91 28.77
C ALA A 318 -6.87 -1.83 27.29
N LEU A 319 -7.58 -0.76 26.91
CA LEU A 319 -7.93 -0.52 25.50
C LEU A 319 -6.70 -0.34 24.62
N LEU A 320 -5.71 0.44 25.07
CA LEU A 320 -4.49 0.69 24.31
C LEU A 320 -3.61 -0.54 24.15
N GLU A 321 -3.46 -1.34 25.20
CA GLU A 321 -2.74 -2.60 25.13
C GLU A 321 -3.40 -3.55 24.14
N TYR A 322 -4.74 -3.64 24.20
CA TYR A 322 -5.49 -4.44 23.23
C TYR A 322 -5.29 -3.94 21.80
N LEU A 323 -5.44 -2.63 21.57
CA LEU A 323 -5.28 -2.01 20.26
C LEU A 323 -3.86 -2.22 19.71
N ASN A 324 -2.83 -2.01 20.54
CA ASN A 324 -1.43 -2.21 20.16
C ASN A 324 -1.16 -3.68 19.77
N LYS A 325 -1.63 -4.63 20.53
CA LYS A 325 -1.53 -6.06 20.25
C LYS A 325 -2.18 -6.42 18.91
N GLN A 326 -3.35 -5.87 18.63
CA GLN A 326 -4.07 -6.08 17.37
C GLN A 326 -3.35 -5.43 16.20
N LEU A 327 -2.81 -4.22 16.35
CA LEU A 327 -2.03 -3.54 15.31
C LEU A 327 -0.79 -4.36 14.92
N GLN A 328 -0.02 -4.80 15.89
CA GLN A 328 1.20 -5.59 15.64
C GLN A 328 0.92 -6.92 14.95
N SER A 329 -0.19 -7.58 15.27
CA SER A 329 -0.54 -8.88 14.69
C SER A 329 -1.18 -8.79 13.30
N ASN A 330 -1.89 -7.70 12.98
CA ASN A 330 -2.74 -7.62 11.79
C ASN A 330 -2.28 -6.60 10.74
N LEU A 331 -1.52 -5.57 11.14
CA LEU A 331 -1.16 -4.44 10.29
C LEU A 331 0.35 -4.17 10.37
N SER A 332 1.09 -4.64 9.39
CA SER A 332 2.52 -4.33 9.27
C SER A 332 2.74 -2.83 9.04
N GLY A 333 3.78 -2.27 9.68
CA GLY A 333 4.14 -0.86 9.50
C GLY A 333 3.16 0.13 10.13
N SER A 334 2.33 -0.31 11.10
CA SER A 334 1.47 0.55 11.91
C SER A 334 1.98 0.68 13.34
N GLN A 335 1.76 1.84 13.94
CA GLN A 335 2.09 2.10 15.34
C GLN A 335 1.17 3.16 15.93
N ILE A 336 0.91 3.04 17.24
CA ILE A 336 0.28 4.10 18.02
C ILE A 336 1.36 5.15 18.28
N ILE A 337 1.05 6.41 18.00
CA ILE A 337 1.96 7.54 18.22
C ILE A 337 1.76 8.09 19.62
N GLN A 338 0.53 8.48 19.93
CA GLN A 338 0.15 9.07 21.23
C GLN A 338 -1.34 8.99 21.46
N ILE A 339 -1.73 9.34 22.68
CA ILE A 339 -3.08 9.76 23.03
C ILE A 339 -3.00 11.26 23.30
N SER A 340 -3.86 12.03 22.66
CA SER A 340 -3.93 13.47 22.89
C SER A 340 -4.52 13.79 24.25
N GLU A 341 -4.34 15.02 24.74
CA GLU A 341 -4.92 15.50 26.01
C GLU A 341 -6.45 15.45 26.02
N ILE A 342 -7.07 15.47 24.84
CA ILE A 342 -8.53 15.37 24.67
C ILE A 342 -9.01 13.92 24.43
N GLY A 343 -8.16 12.91 24.64
CA GLY A 343 -8.53 11.49 24.58
C GLY A 343 -8.47 10.84 23.19
N LEU A 344 -8.09 11.56 22.14
CA LEU A 344 -7.97 11.00 20.79
C LEU A 344 -6.77 10.08 20.67
N VAL A 345 -6.96 8.90 20.08
CA VAL A 345 -5.87 7.94 19.80
C VAL A 345 -5.32 8.17 18.39
N GLU A 346 -4.03 8.49 18.31
CA GLU A 346 -3.34 8.75 17.05
C GLU A 346 -2.53 7.55 16.61
N ILE A 347 -2.80 7.07 15.41
CA ILE A 347 -2.11 5.94 14.78
C ILE A 347 -1.49 6.39 13.48
N THR A 348 -0.31 5.85 13.15
CA THR A 348 0.25 5.96 11.81
C THR A 348 0.36 4.59 11.18
N LYS A 349 0.06 4.51 9.88
CA LYS A 349 0.28 3.33 9.05
C LYS A 349 1.03 3.71 7.79
N GLN A 350 2.10 2.99 7.50
CA GLN A 350 2.85 3.18 6.25
C GLN A 350 1.94 2.90 5.05
N ARG A 351 2.04 3.74 4.01
CA ARG A 351 1.26 3.58 2.79
C ARG A 351 1.78 2.39 1.97
N GLU A 352 0.89 1.45 1.69
CA GLU A 352 1.14 0.27 0.88
C GLU A 352 0.09 0.17 -0.23
N GLY A 353 0.29 0.90 -1.32
CA GLY A 353 -0.63 0.90 -2.45
C GLY A 353 -1.83 1.84 -2.30
N ARG A 354 -2.83 1.66 -3.16
CA ARG A 354 -4.05 2.48 -3.22
C ARG A 354 -5.06 2.02 -2.19
N ASN A 355 -5.82 2.96 -1.64
CA ASN A 355 -6.99 2.62 -0.82
C ASN A 355 -8.21 2.31 -1.71
N ILE A 356 -9.25 1.76 -1.10
CA ILE A 356 -10.47 1.35 -1.80
C ILE A 356 -11.16 2.52 -2.50
N TYR A 357 -11.15 3.71 -1.89
CA TYR A 357 -11.78 4.90 -2.48
C TYR A 357 -11.04 5.35 -3.74
N ASP A 358 -9.71 5.38 -3.72
CA ASP A 358 -8.88 5.76 -4.88
C ASP A 358 -9.02 4.76 -6.05
N MET A 359 -9.46 3.51 -5.77
CA MET A 359 -9.63 2.46 -6.78
C MET A 359 -11.05 2.42 -7.39
N PHE A 360 -12.07 2.68 -6.58
CA PHE A 360 -13.46 2.39 -6.96
C PHE A 360 -14.38 3.61 -6.95
N THR A 361 -13.87 4.82 -6.64
CA THR A 361 -14.68 6.04 -6.65
C THR A 361 -14.05 7.14 -7.50
N ASN A 362 -14.90 8.04 -7.97
CA ASN A 362 -14.53 9.31 -8.61
C ASN A 362 -15.12 10.46 -7.81
N HIS A 363 -14.55 11.65 -7.96
CA HIS A 363 -15.14 12.85 -7.37
C HIS A 363 -16.53 13.10 -7.94
N CYS A 364 -17.47 13.44 -7.05
CA CYS A 364 -18.84 13.79 -7.46
C CYS A 364 -18.82 15.12 -8.23
N LEU A 365 -19.32 15.11 -9.45
CA LEU A 365 -19.36 16.32 -10.30
C LEU A 365 -20.36 17.37 -9.81
N ILE A 366 -21.34 16.97 -8.98
CA ILE A 366 -22.38 17.86 -8.47
C ILE A 366 -21.88 18.66 -7.27
N CYS A 367 -21.26 18.00 -6.29
CA CYS A 367 -20.82 18.66 -5.05
C CYS A 367 -19.29 18.82 -4.96
N ASN A 368 -18.52 18.37 -5.95
CA ASN A 368 -17.04 18.41 -5.97
C ASN A 368 -16.39 17.86 -4.69
N GLY A 369 -17.03 16.87 -4.06
CA GLY A 369 -16.55 16.24 -2.83
C GLY A 369 -17.03 16.85 -1.53
N ILE A 370 -17.84 17.93 -1.58
CA ILE A 370 -18.35 18.62 -0.38
C ILE A 370 -19.41 17.77 0.37
N GLY A 371 -20.09 16.83 -0.33
CA GLY A 371 -21.15 15.99 0.24
C GLY A 371 -22.47 16.72 0.48
N LYS A 372 -22.54 18.02 0.17
CA LYS A 372 -23.72 18.88 0.33
C LYS A 372 -24.03 19.60 -0.97
N ILE A 373 -25.30 19.76 -1.26
CA ILE A 373 -25.80 20.49 -2.43
C ILE A 373 -26.44 21.79 -1.93
N ARG A 374 -26.21 22.90 -2.64
CA ARG A 374 -26.83 24.17 -2.30
C ARG A 374 -28.35 24.07 -2.46
N GLU A 375 -29.06 24.49 -1.44
CA GLU A 375 -30.54 24.53 -1.49
C GLU A 375 -30.98 25.75 -2.30
N GLU A 376 -31.54 25.54 -3.49
CA GLU A 376 -31.95 26.61 -4.40
C GLU A 376 -33.03 27.53 -3.81
N LYS A 377 -33.87 27.02 -2.91
CA LYS A 377 -34.90 27.81 -2.22
C LYS A 377 -34.35 28.99 -1.39
N LEU A 378 -33.13 28.87 -0.86
CA LEU A 378 -32.51 29.96 -0.08
C LEU A 378 -32.01 31.10 -0.98
N SER A 379 -31.55 30.81 -2.20
CA SER A 379 -31.08 31.83 -3.14
C SER A 379 -32.21 32.77 -3.57
N ASN A 380 -33.43 32.27 -3.75
CA ASN A 380 -34.60 33.07 -4.10
C ASN A 380 -35.12 33.91 -2.92
N LYS A 381 -34.93 33.47 -1.66
CA LYS A 381 -35.25 34.29 -0.48
C LYS A 381 -34.25 35.43 -0.28
N ILE A 382 -32.95 35.17 -0.41
CA ILE A 382 -31.91 36.16 -0.25
C ILE A 382 -31.96 37.20 -1.39
N SER A 383 -32.22 36.79 -2.62
CA SER A 383 -32.40 37.74 -3.74
C SER A 383 -33.65 38.60 -3.59
N ARG A 384 -34.77 38.08 -3.04
CA ARG A 384 -35.95 38.88 -2.72
C ARG A 384 -35.66 39.87 -1.59
N HIS A 385 -34.99 39.48 -0.52
CA HIS A 385 -34.61 40.40 0.57
C HIS A 385 -33.62 41.47 0.11
N LEU A 386 -32.65 41.12 -0.72
CA LEU A 386 -31.72 42.12 -1.30
C LEU A 386 -32.43 43.09 -2.26
N LEU A 387 -33.41 42.64 -3.03
CA LEU A 387 -34.22 43.50 -3.88
C LEU A 387 -35.16 44.41 -3.07
N GLU A 388 -35.71 43.96 -1.95
CA GLU A 388 -36.49 44.78 -1.04
C GLU A 388 -35.62 45.86 -0.35
N PHE A 389 -34.35 45.57 -0.02
CA PHE A 389 -33.41 46.53 0.58
C PHE A 389 -32.98 47.64 -0.42
N THR A 390 -32.88 47.29 -1.71
CA THR A 390 -32.55 48.30 -2.74
C THR A 390 -33.71 49.19 -3.12
N TYR A 391 -34.97 48.77 -2.88
CA TYR A 391 -36.16 49.62 -3.12
C TYR A 391 -36.51 50.54 -1.95
N LEU A 392 -35.94 50.34 -0.76
CA LEU A 392 -36.20 51.17 0.42
C LEU A 392 -35.16 52.30 0.66
N HIS A 393 -34.09 52.32 -0.13
CA HIS A 393 -33.00 53.28 -0.01
C HIS A 393 -32.54 53.89 -1.35
N GLY A 394 -33.44 53.88 -2.37
CA GLY A 394 -33.25 54.55 -3.68
C GLY A 394 -34.11 55.80 -3.82
#